data_fc03b1c371508afc332ae69849cecb99
#
_entry.id   fc03b1c371508afc332ae69849cecb99
#
_cell.length_a   1.000
_cell.length_b   1.000
_cell.length_c   1.000
_cell.angle_alpha   90.00
_cell.angle_beta   90.00
_cell.angle_gamma   90.00
#
_symmetry.space_group_name_H-M   'P 1'
#
loop_
_entity.id
_entity.type
_entity.pdbx_description
1 polymer ?
#
loop_
_entity_poly.entity_id
_entity_poly.type
_entity_poly.pdbx_seq_one_letter_code
_entity_poly.pdbx_strand_id
1 'polypeptide(L)'
;VTCVDLSKKRSLINAYRHQDCDNVTIHVGNFSDIEPDLPTDYDFVCLIGVFEYGQSYIGGKTPFHDFYRIIKKHVKSDGHIVIAIENKLGLKYWAGCREDHVGTFFSGLEDYPQGGAARTFSRSGLEKILKECGETEYHFYYPYPDYKFMTTLYSDRYLPKVGELSNNLRNFDRDRMLLFDEKKVFDMLIREGLFGQYSNSFLVMTGPMTDIVYSRFSNDRAEHLSIRTDILEKDGKHLVRKYPSNPAAAAHIEALAENESIFTERFKDSTLSVNRLELKRTADGLPFAEIEYLENNRTLEELLDECLQNND
;
A
#
# COMPACT_ATOMS: atom_id res chain seq x y z
N VAL A 1 -8.85 -3.92 19.13
CA VAL A 1 -8.89 -2.90 18.05
C VAL A 1 -9.91 -1.83 18.43
N THR A 2 -9.54 -0.56 18.32
CA THR A 2 -10.45 0.58 18.54
C THR A 2 -10.70 1.28 17.21
N CYS A 3 -11.97 1.46 16.84
CA CYS A 3 -12.40 2.14 15.63
C CYS A 3 -13.15 3.43 15.99
N VAL A 4 -12.83 4.52 15.34
CA VAL A 4 -13.54 5.82 15.48
C VAL A 4 -14.01 6.28 14.12
N ASP A 5 -15.30 6.56 13.96
CA ASP A 5 -15.88 7.10 12.73
C ASP A 5 -17.05 8.05 13.04
N LEU A 6 -17.11 9.16 12.32
CA LEU A 6 -18.22 10.13 12.43
C LEU A 6 -19.53 9.53 11.90
N SER A 7 -19.49 8.61 10.93
CA SER A 7 -20.66 8.05 10.26
C SER A 7 -21.27 6.91 11.06
N LYS A 8 -22.44 7.15 11.66
CA LYS A 8 -23.24 6.10 12.29
C LYS A 8 -23.51 4.91 11.37
N LYS A 9 -23.77 5.16 10.08
CA LYS A 9 -24.04 4.09 9.10
C LYS A 9 -22.82 3.17 8.91
N ARG A 10 -21.62 3.75 8.71
CA ARG A 10 -20.39 2.97 8.56
C ARG A 10 -20.06 2.22 9.84
N SER A 11 -20.21 2.86 10.98
CA SER A 11 -19.98 2.24 12.29
C SER A 11 -20.91 1.07 12.56
N LEU A 12 -22.19 1.17 12.19
CA LEU A 12 -23.12 0.04 12.28
C LEU A 12 -22.73 -1.12 11.37
N ILE A 13 -22.32 -0.85 10.12
CA ILE A 13 -21.85 -1.88 9.21
C ILE A 13 -20.60 -2.58 9.80
N ASN A 14 -19.68 -1.80 10.38
CA ASN A 14 -18.51 -2.34 11.05
C ASN A 14 -18.90 -3.22 12.24
N ALA A 15 -19.82 -2.75 13.09
CA ALA A 15 -20.32 -3.52 14.24
C ALA A 15 -20.97 -4.87 13.83
N TYR A 16 -21.81 -4.85 12.80
CA TYR A 16 -22.40 -6.09 12.27
C TYR A 16 -21.38 -7.05 11.66
N ARG A 17 -20.36 -6.49 10.96
CA ARG A 17 -19.31 -7.31 10.35
C ARG A 17 -18.44 -8.01 11.39
N HIS A 18 -18.23 -7.39 12.53
CA HIS A 18 -17.33 -7.85 13.60
C HIS A 18 -18.09 -8.21 14.90
N GLN A 19 -19.38 -8.56 14.79
CA GLN A 19 -20.22 -8.87 15.96
C GLN A 19 -19.72 -10.07 16.78
N ASP A 20 -18.96 -10.97 16.13
CA ASP A 20 -18.37 -12.15 16.77
C ASP A 20 -16.93 -11.92 17.26
N CYS A 21 -16.46 -10.65 17.27
CA CYS A 21 -15.12 -10.27 17.71
C CYS A 21 -15.19 -9.51 19.06
N ASP A 22 -14.78 -10.15 20.15
CA ASP A 22 -14.81 -9.56 21.49
C ASP A 22 -13.76 -8.45 21.69
N ASN A 23 -12.78 -8.36 20.79
CA ASN A 23 -11.66 -7.42 20.87
C ASN A 23 -11.82 -6.17 19.99
N VAL A 24 -13.03 -5.87 19.49
CA VAL A 24 -13.32 -4.70 18.67
C VAL A 24 -14.24 -3.74 19.41
N THR A 25 -13.77 -2.50 19.61
CA THR A 25 -14.54 -1.39 20.18
C THR A 25 -14.79 -0.35 19.10
N ILE A 26 -16.03 0.14 18.97
CA ILE A 26 -16.43 1.10 17.95
C ILE A 26 -17.02 2.34 18.62
N HIS A 27 -16.40 3.49 18.37
CA HIS A 27 -16.86 4.81 18.80
C HIS A 27 -17.48 5.55 17.60
N VAL A 28 -18.63 6.17 17.82
CA VAL A 28 -19.36 6.94 16.79
C VAL A 28 -19.45 8.40 17.24
N GLY A 29 -18.79 9.28 16.54
CA GLY A 29 -18.81 10.71 16.85
C GLY A 29 -17.64 11.44 16.23
N ASN A 30 -17.56 12.74 16.52
CA ASN A 30 -16.41 13.53 16.11
C ASN A 30 -15.17 13.08 16.87
N PHE A 31 -14.07 12.92 16.16
CA PHE A 31 -12.80 12.48 16.74
C PHE A 31 -12.36 13.37 17.92
N SER A 32 -12.49 14.70 17.79
CA SER A 32 -12.09 15.64 18.85
C SER A 32 -12.86 15.44 20.16
N ASP A 33 -14.10 14.92 20.11
CA ASP A 33 -14.92 14.69 21.28
C ASP A 33 -14.60 13.34 21.96
N ILE A 34 -14.11 12.38 21.17
CA ILE A 34 -13.81 11.01 21.60
C ILE A 34 -12.35 10.88 22.04
N GLU A 35 -11.44 11.62 21.43
CA GLU A 35 -9.98 11.52 21.59
C GLU A 35 -9.53 11.54 23.06
N PRO A 36 -10.08 12.40 23.96
CA PRO A 36 -9.63 12.46 25.34
C PRO A 36 -9.83 11.17 26.15
N ASP A 37 -10.77 10.34 25.71
CA ASP A 37 -11.12 9.06 26.36
C ASP A 37 -10.41 7.85 25.72
N LEU A 38 -9.62 8.05 24.67
CA LEU A 38 -8.90 6.97 24.00
C LEU A 38 -7.61 6.59 24.76
N PRO A 39 -7.23 5.30 24.75
CA PRO A 39 -5.93 4.85 25.26
C PRO A 39 -4.75 5.54 24.55
N THR A 40 -3.59 5.57 25.23
CA THR A 40 -2.36 6.21 24.73
C THR A 40 -1.22 5.21 24.51
N ASP A 41 -1.54 3.93 24.34
CA ASP A 41 -0.59 2.82 24.28
C ASP A 41 -0.85 1.86 23.11
N TYR A 42 -1.32 2.41 21.96
CA TYR A 42 -1.51 1.61 20.77
C TYR A 42 -0.17 1.27 20.11
N ASP A 43 -0.04 0.03 19.63
CA ASP A 43 1.08 -0.40 18.78
C ASP A 43 0.98 0.24 17.38
N PHE A 44 -0.24 0.39 16.86
CA PHE A 44 -0.52 1.01 15.58
C PHE A 44 -1.68 1.99 15.68
N VAL A 45 -1.53 3.18 15.09
CA VAL A 45 -2.64 4.08 14.80
C VAL A 45 -2.73 4.30 13.29
N CYS A 46 -3.87 3.92 12.70
CA CYS A 46 -4.07 3.90 11.25
C CYS A 46 -5.02 5.03 10.82
N LEU A 47 -4.54 5.91 9.96
CA LEU A 47 -5.28 7.01 9.32
C LEU A 47 -5.45 6.69 7.82
N ILE A 48 -6.42 5.85 7.50
CA ILE A 48 -6.65 5.37 6.13
C ILE A 48 -7.75 6.23 5.49
N GLY A 49 -7.38 7.14 4.60
CA GLY A 49 -8.31 8.11 4.00
C GLY A 49 -8.95 9.04 5.04
N VAL A 50 -8.15 9.52 6.00
CA VAL A 50 -8.61 10.33 7.15
C VAL A 50 -7.76 11.58 7.34
N PHE A 51 -6.44 11.49 7.10
CA PHE A 51 -5.52 12.57 7.40
C PHE A 51 -5.80 13.84 6.59
N GLU A 52 -6.29 13.70 5.36
CA GLU A 52 -6.73 14.79 4.47
C GLU A 52 -7.82 15.68 5.07
N TYR A 53 -8.60 15.15 6.02
CA TYR A 53 -9.66 15.90 6.71
C TYR A 53 -9.20 16.59 8.00
N GLY A 54 -7.91 16.59 8.31
CA GLY A 54 -7.35 17.15 9.55
C GLY A 54 -7.82 18.57 9.84
N GLN A 55 -7.96 19.43 8.82
CA GLN A 55 -8.48 20.79 8.99
C GLN A 55 -9.96 20.86 9.38
N SER A 56 -10.73 19.81 9.12
CA SER A 56 -12.15 19.72 9.51
C SER A 56 -12.32 19.21 10.94
N TYR A 57 -11.35 18.47 11.45
CA TYR A 57 -11.35 17.95 12.83
C TYR A 57 -10.72 18.94 13.82
N ILE A 58 -9.68 19.65 13.39
CA ILE A 58 -8.87 20.52 14.22
C ILE A 58 -8.85 21.91 13.58
N GLY A 59 -9.28 22.90 14.33
CA GLY A 59 -9.16 24.31 13.92
C GLY A 59 -7.72 24.84 14.06
N GLY A 60 -7.52 26.13 13.75
CA GLY A 60 -6.24 26.80 14.00
C GLY A 60 -5.42 27.08 12.73
N LYS A 61 -4.16 27.49 12.93
CA LYS A 61 -3.26 27.91 11.84
C LYS A 61 -2.51 26.74 11.21
N THR A 62 -2.31 25.64 11.96
CA THR A 62 -1.53 24.47 11.55
C THR A 62 -2.32 23.17 11.78
N PRO A 63 -3.56 23.04 11.22
CA PRO A 63 -4.49 21.99 11.63
C PRO A 63 -3.95 20.58 11.39
N PHE A 64 -3.19 20.33 10.33
CA PHE A 64 -2.61 19.01 10.04
C PHE A 64 -1.47 18.65 10.99
N HIS A 65 -0.65 19.62 11.39
CA HIS A 65 0.39 19.41 12.40
C HIS A 65 -0.23 19.13 13.77
N ASP A 66 -1.26 19.88 14.11
CA ASP A 66 -1.94 19.75 15.40
C ASP A 66 -2.71 18.42 15.46
N PHE A 67 -3.36 18.03 14.37
CA PHE A 67 -3.99 16.71 14.25
C PHE A 67 -2.95 15.60 14.38
N TYR A 68 -1.83 15.68 13.66
CA TYR A 68 -0.75 14.71 13.78
C TYR A 68 -0.20 14.59 15.21
N ARG A 69 0.04 15.72 15.89
CA ARG A 69 0.53 15.72 17.29
C ARG A 69 -0.47 15.10 18.24
N ILE A 70 -1.77 15.28 18.01
CA ILE A 70 -2.83 14.61 18.81
C ILE A 70 -2.74 13.10 18.60
N ILE A 71 -2.71 12.65 17.35
CA ILE A 71 -2.58 11.22 17.01
C ILE A 71 -1.33 10.60 17.66
N LYS A 72 -0.20 11.32 17.64
CA LYS A 72 1.07 10.84 18.19
C LYS A 72 1.00 10.55 19.70
N LYS A 73 0.10 11.18 20.45
CA LYS A 73 -0.09 10.89 21.90
C LYS A 73 -0.64 9.48 22.15
N HIS A 74 -1.32 8.89 21.19
CA HIS A 74 -1.98 7.60 21.33
C HIS A 74 -1.10 6.41 20.95
N VAL A 75 0.08 6.66 20.40
CA VAL A 75 1.02 5.63 19.96
C VAL A 75 2.10 5.39 21.02
N LYS A 76 2.45 4.14 21.27
CA LYS A 76 3.60 3.76 22.11
C LYS A 76 4.89 4.36 21.53
N SER A 77 5.92 4.44 22.36
CA SER A 77 7.24 4.95 21.94
C SER A 77 7.90 4.12 20.81
N ASP A 78 7.57 2.85 20.74
CA ASP A 78 8.01 1.87 19.72
C ASP A 78 6.88 1.50 18.74
N GLY A 79 5.74 2.19 18.82
CA GLY A 79 4.60 1.99 17.93
C GLY A 79 4.68 2.78 16.63
N HIS A 80 3.70 2.60 15.76
CA HIS A 80 3.69 3.15 14.41
C HIS A 80 2.43 3.95 14.12
N ILE A 81 2.59 5.08 13.45
CA ILE A 81 1.48 5.79 12.79
C ILE A 81 1.51 5.38 11.31
N VAL A 82 0.37 4.94 10.80
CA VAL A 82 0.20 4.55 9.39
C VAL A 82 -0.78 5.51 8.73
N ILE A 83 -0.33 6.23 7.71
CA ILE A 83 -1.14 7.18 6.95
C ILE A 83 -1.27 6.68 5.52
N ALA A 84 -2.49 6.35 5.06
CA ALA A 84 -2.78 6.12 3.66
C ALA A 84 -3.60 7.29 3.11
N ILE A 85 -3.09 7.92 2.05
CA ILE A 85 -3.64 9.17 1.51
C ILE A 85 -3.33 9.29 0.01
N GLU A 86 -4.22 9.95 -0.74
CA GLU A 86 -3.95 10.29 -2.13
C GLU A 86 -2.77 11.27 -2.23
N ASN A 87 -1.95 11.06 -3.26
CA ASN A 87 -0.92 12.01 -3.63
C ASN A 87 -1.51 13.17 -4.42
N LYS A 88 -1.36 14.40 -3.93
CA LYS A 88 -1.78 15.62 -4.62
C LYS A 88 -1.25 15.72 -6.06
N LEU A 89 -0.05 15.18 -6.32
CA LEU A 89 0.60 15.14 -7.63
C LEU A 89 0.41 13.80 -8.36
N GLY A 90 -0.49 12.93 -7.89
CA GLY A 90 -0.73 11.62 -8.48
C GLY A 90 -1.00 11.69 -9.98
N LEU A 91 -0.36 10.80 -10.75
CA LEU A 91 -0.46 10.79 -12.21
C LEU A 91 -1.90 10.74 -12.71
N LYS A 92 -2.80 10.08 -11.96
CA LYS A 92 -4.23 10.00 -12.29
C LYS A 92 -4.87 11.38 -12.49
N TYR A 93 -4.47 12.39 -11.73
CA TYR A 93 -5.02 13.74 -11.84
C TYR A 93 -4.54 14.47 -13.11
N TRP A 94 -3.27 14.29 -13.46
CA TRP A 94 -2.72 14.79 -14.73
C TRP A 94 -3.36 14.09 -15.93
N ALA A 95 -3.69 12.81 -15.79
CA ALA A 95 -4.32 12.01 -16.83
C ALA A 95 -5.82 12.23 -16.97
N GLY A 96 -6.42 13.12 -16.15
CA GLY A 96 -7.82 13.53 -16.28
C GLY A 96 -8.79 12.94 -15.26
N CYS A 97 -8.32 12.43 -14.11
CA CYS A 97 -9.18 12.19 -12.97
C CYS A 97 -9.59 13.52 -12.32
N ARG A 98 -10.80 13.54 -11.77
CA ARG A 98 -11.22 14.60 -10.87
C ARG A 98 -10.53 14.40 -9.52
N GLU A 99 -10.30 15.50 -8.80
CA GLU A 99 -9.83 15.44 -7.43
C GLU A 99 -10.85 14.70 -6.56
N ASP A 100 -10.37 13.77 -5.71
CA ASP A 100 -11.21 12.79 -5.01
C ASP A 100 -12.19 13.43 -4.01
N HIS A 101 -11.84 14.54 -3.39
CA HIS A 101 -12.63 15.17 -2.32
C HIS A 101 -13.45 16.38 -2.82
N VAL A 102 -12.86 17.18 -3.69
CA VAL A 102 -13.52 18.39 -4.24
C VAL A 102 -14.36 18.07 -5.47
N GLY A 103 -13.99 17.01 -6.21
CA GLY A 103 -14.73 16.55 -7.38
C GLY A 103 -14.54 17.40 -8.65
N THR A 104 -13.60 18.34 -8.66
CA THR A 104 -13.24 19.16 -9.82
C THR A 104 -11.90 18.73 -10.41
N PHE A 105 -11.70 19.02 -11.70
CA PHE A 105 -10.42 18.72 -12.35
C PHE A 105 -9.32 19.65 -11.83
N PHE A 106 -8.14 19.13 -11.67
CA PHE A 106 -6.89 19.85 -11.38
C PHE A 106 -6.82 20.57 -10.02
N SER A 107 -7.89 20.56 -9.21
CA SER A 107 -7.92 21.31 -7.94
C SER A 107 -6.73 21.08 -7.03
N GLY A 108 -6.30 19.81 -6.84
CA GLY A 108 -5.13 19.50 -6.05
C GLY A 108 -3.85 20.04 -6.68
N LEU A 109 -3.71 19.92 -8.01
CA LEU A 109 -2.56 20.42 -8.77
C LEU A 109 -2.44 21.95 -8.69
N GLU A 110 -3.56 22.66 -8.66
CA GLU A 110 -3.64 24.10 -8.53
C GLU A 110 -3.66 24.59 -7.06
N ASP A 111 -3.32 23.69 -6.12
CA ASP A 111 -3.27 23.97 -4.68
C ASP A 111 -4.60 24.38 -4.05
N TYR A 112 -5.72 23.82 -4.53
CA TYR A 112 -7.08 24.04 -4.00
C TYR A 112 -7.53 25.52 -4.02
N PRO A 113 -7.61 26.17 -5.17
CA PRO A 113 -7.89 27.62 -5.28
C PRO A 113 -9.25 28.02 -4.72
N GLN A 114 -10.20 27.09 -4.65
CA GLN A 114 -11.53 27.30 -4.09
C GLN A 114 -11.67 26.85 -2.62
N GLY A 115 -10.55 26.40 -2.00
CA GLY A 115 -10.59 25.79 -0.70
C GLY A 115 -11.20 24.38 -0.75
N GLY A 116 -11.63 23.87 0.40
CA GLY A 116 -12.26 22.55 0.55
C GLY A 116 -12.20 22.05 1.99
N ALA A 117 -12.99 21.03 2.31
CA ALA A 117 -12.99 20.38 3.62
C ALA A 117 -11.82 19.43 3.80
N ALA A 118 -11.28 18.92 2.71
CA ALA A 118 -10.15 17.99 2.69
C ALA A 118 -9.00 18.56 1.85
N ARG A 119 -7.77 18.13 2.17
CA ARG A 119 -6.56 18.53 1.45
C ARG A 119 -5.57 17.38 1.39
N THR A 120 -5.15 17.01 0.20
CA THR A 120 -4.08 16.02 0.00
C THR A 120 -2.72 16.69 -0.14
N PHE A 121 -1.66 15.91 -0.06
CA PHE A 121 -0.30 16.41 -0.02
C PHE A 121 0.56 15.73 -1.08
N SER A 122 1.57 16.44 -1.55
CA SER A 122 2.71 15.81 -2.23
C SER A 122 3.61 15.08 -1.21
N ARG A 123 4.50 14.25 -1.69
CA ARG A 123 5.51 13.60 -0.83
C ARG A 123 6.24 14.62 0.04
N SER A 124 6.80 15.66 -0.57
CA SER A 124 7.52 16.71 0.16
C SER A 124 6.64 17.46 1.17
N GLY A 125 5.35 17.62 0.87
CA GLY A 125 4.39 18.22 1.80
C GLY A 125 4.17 17.36 3.05
N LEU A 126 4.00 16.06 2.90
CA LEU A 126 3.90 15.12 4.03
C LEU A 126 5.20 15.06 4.82
N GLU A 127 6.35 14.93 4.15
CA GLU A 127 7.66 14.93 4.81
C GLU A 127 7.88 16.18 5.66
N LYS A 128 7.45 17.36 5.16
CA LYS A 128 7.55 18.61 5.90
C LYS A 128 6.72 18.53 7.20
N ILE A 129 5.47 18.09 7.12
CA ILE A 129 4.59 17.95 8.30
C ILE A 129 5.22 17.00 9.33
N LEU A 130 5.67 15.83 8.89
CA LEU A 130 6.29 14.83 9.76
C LEU A 130 7.53 15.39 10.47
N LYS A 131 8.46 16.00 9.73
CA LYS A 131 9.67 16.64 10.27
C LYS A 131 9.36 17.75 11.27
N GLU A 132 8.41 18.63 10.94
CA GLU A 132 7.97 19.71 11.83
C GLU A 132 7.20 19.20 13.08
N CYS A 133 6.69 17.97 13.04
CA CYS A 133 6.13 17.26 14.19
C CYS A 133 7.17 16.40 14.94
N GLY A 134 8.43 16.45 14.56
CA GLY A 134 9.53 15.77 15.25
C GLY A 134 9.71 14.31 14.88
N GLU A 135 9.20 13.88 13.70
CA GLU A 135 9.51 12.54 13.18
C GLU A 135 10.89 12.52 12.54
N THR A 136 11.74 11.63 13.01
CA THR A 136 13.10 11.41 12.50
C THR A 136 13.19 10.16 11.63
N GLU A 137 12.25 9.24 11.77
CA GLU A 137 12.22 7.99 11.06
C GLU A 137 10.81 7.73 10.53
N TYR A 138 10.67 7.69 9.21
CA TYR A 138 9.43 7.40 8.51
C TYR A 138 9.75 6.87 7.10
N HIS A 139 8.85 6.04 6.57
CA HIS A 139 9.05 5.32 5.32
C HIS A 139 7.84 5.48 4.42
N PHE A 140 8.11 5.73 3.13
CA PHE A 140 7.09 5.80 2.10
C PHE A 140 6.94 4.47 1.40
N TYR A 141 5.70 4.05 1.28
CA TYR A 141 5.25 2.97 0.43
C TYR A 141 4.27 3.52 -0.60
N TYR A 142 4.19 2.85 -1.74
CA TYR A 142 3.40 3.26 -2.90
C TYR A 142 2.37 2.19 -3.23
N PRO A 143 1.14 2.28 -2.67
CA PRO A 143 0.04 1.40 -3.03
C PRO A 143 -0.32 1.59 -4.50
N TYR A 144 -0.33 0.51 -5.27
CA TYR A 144 -0.60 0.58 -6.70
C TYR A 144 -1.80 -0.32 -7.07
N PRO A 145 -2.73 0.13 -7.93
CA PRO A 145 -2.79 1.44 -8.59
C PRO A 145 -3.18 2.61 -7.68
N ASP A 146 -3.78 2.35 -6.53
CA ASP A 146 -4.20 3.31 -5.52
C ASP A 146 -4.43 2.57 -4.18
N TYR A 147 -4.32 3.23 -3.02
CA TYR A 147 -4.49 2.58 -1.71
C TYR A 147 -5.90 1.97 -1.52
N LYS A 148 -6.93 2.52 -2.21
CA LYS A 148 -8.31 2.00 -2.16
C LYS A 148 -8.48 0.66 -2.88
N PHE A 149 -7.65 0.38 -3.89
CA PHE A 149 -7.74 -0.78 -4.78
C PHE A 149 -6.39 -1.49 -4.92
N MET A 150 -5.58 -1.43 -3.90
CA MET A 150 -4.21 -1.92 -3.93
C MET A 150 -4.14 -3.40 -4.31
N THR A 151 -3.35 -3.68 -5.33
CA THR A 151 -2.91 -5.03 -5.69
C THR A 151 -1.43 -5.24 -5.40
N THR A 152 -0.67 -4.15 -5.37
CA THR A 152 0.78 -4.16 -5.16
C THR A 152 1.19 -2.99 -4.29
N LEU A 153 2.11 -3.24 -3.37
CA LEU A 153 2.72 -2.23 -2.51
C LEU A 153 4.22 -2.18 -2.82
N TYR A 154 4.68 -1.07 -3.37
CA TYR A 154 6.10 -0.76 -3.56
C TYR A 154 6.63 0.07 -2.38
N SER A 155 7.95 0.21 -2.29
CA SER A 155 8.61 1.09 -1.32
C SER A 155 9.78 1.84 -1.98
N ASP A 156 10.39 2.80 -1.28
CA ASP A 156 11.62 3.46 -1.73
C ASP A 156 12.79 2.48 -1.97
N ARG A 157 12.75 1.31 -1.33
CA ARG A 157 13.78 0.25 -1.46
C ARG A 157 13.47 -0.74 -2.58
N TYR A 158 12.24 -0.77 -3.08
CA TYR A 158 11.81 -1.65 -4.16
C TYR A 158 10.78 -0.95 -5.02
N LEU A 159 11.27 -0.20 -6.00
CA LEU A 159 10.43 0.52 -6.97
C LEU A 159 10.05 -0.38 -8.15
N PRO A 160 8.95 -0.08 -8.87
CA PRO A 160 8.58 -0.83 -10.07
C PRO A 160 9.64 -0.66 -11.17
N LYS A 161 9.77 -1.69 -12.00
CA LYS A 161 10.56 -1.66 -13.24
C LYS A 161 9.72 -1.20 -14.42
N VAL A 162 10.39 -0.75 -15.49
CA VAL A 162 9.74 -0.44 -16.77
C VAL A 162 9.00 -1.67 -17.30
N GLY A 163 7.78 -1.50 -17.78
CA GLY A 163 6.90 -2.59 -18.23
C GLY A 163 6.08 -3.26 -17.12
N GLU A 164 6.52 -3.21 -15.86
CA GLU A 164 5.85 -3.91 -14.75
C GLU A 164 4.43 -3.38 -14.47
N LEU A 165 4.17 -2.12 -14.79
CA LEU A 165 2.86 -1.48 -14.62
C LEU A 165 1.96 -1.57 -15.87
N SER A 166 2.31 -2.39 -16.84
CA SER A 166 1.57 -2.55 -18.12
C SER A 166 0.12 -3.02 -17.91
N ASN A 167 -0.13 -3.82 -16.87
CA ASN A 167 -1.45 -4.33 -16.52
C ASN A 167 -2.21 -3.40 -15.55
N ASN A 168 -1.88 -2.12 -15.53
CA ASN A 168 -2.52 -1.16 -14.66
C ASN A 168 -4.03 -1.10 -14.91
N LEU A 169 -4.81 -1.43 -13.89
CA LEU A 169 -6.22 -1.10 -13.83
C LEU A 169 -6.31 0.40 -13.54
N ARG A 170 -6.88 1.15 -14.48
CA ARG A 170 -7.18 2.57 -14.26
C ARG A 170 -8.10 2.70 -13.05
N ASN A 171 -7.96 3.79 -12.34
CA ASN A 171 -8.91 4.16 -11.30
C ASN A 171 -10.24 4.60 -11.97
N PHE A 172 -11.31 3.82 -11.78
CA PHE A 172 -12.63 4.02 -12.41
C PHE A 172 -13.74 4.33 -11.40
N ASP A 173 -13.40 4.72 -10.20
CA ASP A 173 -14.39 5.04 -9.17
C ASP A 173 -15.24 6.28 -9.50
N ARG A 174 -14.85 7.05 -10.52
CA ARG A 174 -15.54 8.25 -11.02
C ARG A 174 -15.38 8.45 -12.52
N ASP A 175 -16.27 9.23 -13.11
CA ASP A 175 -16.11 9.74 -14.47
C ASP A 175 -14.82 10.53 -14.61
N ARG A 176 -14.05 10.22 -15.65
CA ARG A 176 -12.75 10.84 -15.90
C ARG A 176 -12.51 11.09 -17.38
N MET A 177 -11.66 12.06 -17.69
CA MET A 177 -11.04 12.19 -19.01
C MET A 177 -9.90 11.15 -19.16
N LEU A 178 -9.54 10.89 -20.41
CA LEU A 178 -8.38 10.07 -20.77
C LEU A 178 -7.46 10.92 -21.66
N LEU A 179 -6.58 11.69 -21.04
CA LEU A 179 -5.74 12.65 -21.75
C LEU A 179 -4.51 12.01 -22.39
N PHE A 180 -4.02 10.93 -21.82
CA PHE A 180 -2.88 10.16 -22.32
C PHE A 180 -2.91 8.72 -21.80
N ASP A 181 -1.99 7.89 -22.28
CA ASP A 181 -1.76 6.52 -21.81
C ASP A 181 -0.91 6.53 -20.53
N GLU A 182 -1.56 6.33 -19.39
CA GLU A 182 -0.90 6.33 -18.07
C GLU A 182 0.20 5.29 -17.93
N LYS A 183 0.08 4.12 -18.60
CA LYS A 183 1.09 3.06 -18.55
C LYS A 183 2.42 3.55 -19.14
N LYS A 184 2.35 4.16 -20.33
CA LYS A 184 3.54 4.71 -21.00
C LYS A 184 4.17 5.85 -20.22
N VAL A 185 3.35 6.68 -19.56
CA VAL A 185 3.85 7.77 -18.74
C VAL A 185 4.47 7.23 -17.45
N PHE A 186 3.89 6.21 -16.81
CA PHE A 186 4.54 5.54 -15.69
C PHE A 186 5.90 4.94 -16.08
N ASP A 187 6.00 4.29 -17.23
CA ASP A 187 7.29 3.76 -17.71
C ASP A 187 8.34 4.87 -17.90
N MET A 188 7.93 6.01 -18.42
CA MET A 188 8.80 7.18 -18.53
C MET A 188 9.20 7.70 -17.13
N LEU A 189 8.25 7.85 -16.21
CA LEU A 189 8.52 8.29 -14.84
C LEU A 189 9.44 7.34 -14.08
N ILE A 190 9.35 6.04 -14.35
CA ILE A 190 10.25 5.02 -13.79
C ILE A 190 11.67 5.22 -14.33
N ARG A 191 11.84 5.39 -15.66
CA ARG A 191 13.15 5.66 -16.27
C ARG A 191 13.82 6.93 -15.73
N GLU A 192 13.02 7.96 -15.44
CA GLU A 192 13.49 9.24 -14.91
C GLU A 192 13.65 9.24 -13.37
N GLY A 193 13.34 8.13 -12.68
CA GLY A 193 13.41 8.04 -11.23
C GLY A 193 12.34 8.86 -10.48
N LEU A 194 11.23 9.16 -11.15
CA LEU A 194 10.17 10.05 -10.65
C LEU A 194 8.91 9.30 -10.16
N PHE A 195 8.87 7.97 -10.24
CA PHE A 195 7.69 7.18 -9.86
C PHE A 195 7.15 7.56 -8.47
N GLY A 196 8.00 7.63 -7.46
CA GLY A 196 7.59 7.96 -6.09
C GLY A 196 7.00 9.36 -5.93
N GLN A 197 7.31 10.31 -6.84
CA GLN A 197 6.73 11.66 -6.81
C GLN A 197 5.32 11.69 -7.42
N TYR A 198 5.04 10.82 -8.40
CA TYR A 198 3.81 10.78 -9.19
C TYR A 198 2.95 9.54 -8.94
N SER A 199 3.34 8.66 -8.01
CA SER A 199 2.47 7.58 -7.52
C SER A 199 1.11 8.16 -7.09
N ASN A 200 0.01 7.45 -7.37
CA ASN A 200 -1.34 7.98 -7.15
C ASN A 200 -1.69 8.17 -5.67
N SER A 201 -1.04 7.42 -4.79
CA SER A 201 -1.24 7.50 -3.34
C SER A 201 0.01 7.11 -2.58
N PHE A 202 0.04 7.40 -1.29
CA PHE A 202 1.07 7.02 -0.36
C PHE A 202 0.49 6.18 0.77
N LEU A 203 1.29 5.26 1.28
CA LEU A 203 1.18 4.73 2.62
C LEU A 203 2.47 5.11 3.35
N VAL A 204 2.35 5.96 4.36
CA VAL A 204 3.49 6.41 5.17
C VAL A 204 3.42 5.73 6.52
N MET A 205 4.52 5.15 6.95
CA MET A 205 4.66 4.53 8.26
C MET A 205 5.79 5.21 9.03
N THR A 206 5.53 5.61 10.26
CA THR A 206 6.56 6.15 11.17
C THR A 206 7.23 5.05 11.97
N GLY A 207 8.42 5.33 12.52
CA GLY A 207 9.22 4.37 13.27
C GLY A 207 10.04 3.43 12.37
N PRO A 208 10.64 2.38 12.93
CA PRO A 208 11.55 1.49 12.22
C PRO A 208 10.93 0.86 10.97
N MET A 209 11.70 0.81 9.91
CA MET A 209 11.27 0.15 8.68
C MET A 209 11.16 -1.35 8.89
N THR A 210 10.09 -1.95 8.36
CA THR A 210 9.96 -3.40 8.30
C THR A 210 10.92 -3.99 7.27
N ASP A 211 11.23 -5.27 7.38
CA ASP A 211 12.00 -5.98 6.36
C ASP A 211 11.25 -6.07 5.02
N ILE A 212 9.92 -5.92 5.03
CA ILE A 212 9.08 -6.00 3.83
C ILE A 212 9.28 -4.74 2.98
N VAL A 213 9.82 -4.93 1.78
CA VAL A 213 10.07 -3.84 0.82
C VAL A 213 9.08 -3.83 -0.34
N TYR A 214 8.36 -4.95 -0.54
CA TYR A 214 7.36 -5.11 -1.59
C TYR A 214 6.32 -6.13 -1.14
N SER A 215 5.06 -5.91 -1.53
CA SER A 215 3.98 -6.90 -1.35
C SER A 215 3.05 -6.91 -2.55
N ARG A 216 2.60 -8.11 -2.95
CA ARG A 216 1.59 -8.30 -3.98
C ARG A 216 0.45 -9.17 -3.44
N PHE A 217 -0.78 -8.77 -3.72
CA PHE A 217 -2.00 -9.41 -3.27
C PHE A 217 -2.78 -9.98 -4.46
N SER A 218 -3.17 -11.25 -4.40
CA SER A 218 -3.99 -11.91 -5.42
C SER A 218 -5.48 -11.66 -5.19
N ASN A 219 -5.91 -10.41 -5.27
CA ASN A 219 -7.29 -10.01 -4.97
C ASN A 219 -8.32 -10.49 -6.01
N ASP A 220 -7.85 -10.93 -7.17
CA ASP A 220 -8.63 -11.40 -8.32
C ASP A 220 -8.84 -12.93 -8.35
N ARG A 221 -8.25 -13.65 -7.39
CA ARG A 221 -8.34 -15.11 -7.30
C ARG A 221 -9.46 -15.56 -6.37
N ALA A 222 -9.92 -16.80 -6.58
CA ALA A 222 -10.83 -17.45 -5.64
C ALA A 222 -10.20 -17.52 -4.24
N GLU A 223 -11.02 -17.51 -3.20
CA GLU A 223 -10.61 -17.45 -1.79
C GLU A 223 -9.53 -18.49 -1.44
N HIS A 224 -9.73 -19.75 -1.86
CA HIS A 224 -8.80 -20.87 -1.60
C HIS A 224 -7.49 -20.81 -2.41
N LEU A 225 -7.34 -19.84 -3.34
CA LEU A 225 -6.15 -19.60 -4.14
C LEU A 225 -5.52 -18.23 -3.87
N SER A 226 -6.13 -17.44 -2.97
CA SER A 226 -5.69 -16.08 -2.67
C SER A 226 -4.45 -16.09 -1.80
N ILE A 227 -3.37 -15.48 -2.30
CA ILE A 227 -2.07 -15.41 -1.61
C ILE A 227 -1.56 -13.98 -1.56
N ARG A 228 -0.75 -13.70 -0.56
CA ARG A 228 0.13 -12.54 -0.50
C ARG A 228 1.57 -12.98 -0.79
N THR A 229 2.25 -12.25 -1.65
CA THR A 229 3.68 -12.44 -1.93
C THR A 229 4.43 -11.22 -1.42
N ASP A 230 5.34 -11.42 -0.48
CA ASP A 230 6.22 -10.38 0.06
C ASP A 230 7.64 -10.58 -0.46
N ILE A 231 8.34 -9.48 -0.77
CA ILE A 231 9.79 -9.45 -0.88
C ILE A 231 10.32 -8.77 0.37
N LEU A 232 11.20 -9.47 1.06
CA LEU A 232 11.89 -8.98 2.24
C LEU A 232 13.33 -8.64 1.88
N GLU A 233 13.85 -7.57 2.47
CA GLU A 233 15.28 -7.26 2.41
C GLU A 233 15.87 -7.40 3.81
N LYS A 234 16.83 -8.30 3.94
CA LYS A 234 17.55 -8.54 5.18
C LYS A 234 19.04 -8.66 4.89
N ASP A 235 19.84 -7.90 5.62
CA ASP A 235 21.32 -7.90 5.47
C ASP A 235 21.77 -7.68 4.00
N GLY A 236 21.05 -6.82 3.26
CA GLY A 236 21.32 -6.51 1.85
C GLY A 236 20.97 -7.63 0.87
N LYS A 237 20.22 -8.63 1.28
CA LYS A 237 19.73 -9.73 0.43
C LYS A 237 18.21 -9.73 0.40
N HIS A 238 17.66 -10.05 -0.77
CA HIS A 238 16.24 -10.25 -0.91
C HIS A 238 15.82 -11.70 -0.68
N LEU A 239 14.60 -11.86 -0.19
CA LEU A 239 13.95 -13.14 0.05
C LEU A 239 12.47 -13.00 -0.31
N VAL A 240 11.90 -14.01 -0.96
CA VAL A 240 10.47 -14.03 -1.29
C VAL A 240 9.72 -14.91 -0.31
N ARG A 241 8.60 -14.42 0.21
CA ARG A 241 7.66 -15.22 0.99
C ARG A 241 6.26 -15.16 0.40
N LYS A 242 5.60 -16.31 0.34
CA LYS A 242 4.20 -16.43 -0.08
C LYS A 242 3.37 -16.93 1.10
N TYR A 243 2.37 -16.14 1.47
CA TYR A 243 1.45 -16.43 2.56
C TYR A 243 0.05 -16.69 2.01
N PRO A 244 -0.74 -17.58 2.62
CA PRO A 244 -2.16 -17.64 2.34
C PRO A 244 -2.82 -16.34 2.83
N SER A 245 -3.70 -15.74 2.04
CA SER A 245 -4.42 -14.53 2.44
C SER A 245 -5.50 -14.82 3.48
N ASN A 246 -5.88 -16.09 3.63
CA ASN A 246 -6.88 -16.58 4.57
C ASN A 246 -6.65 -18.09 4.81
N PRO A 247 -7.23 -18.70 5.86
CA PRO A 247 -7.03 -20.13 6.17
C PRO A 247 -7.43 -21.09 5.04
N ALA A 248 -8.40 -20.74 4.20
CA ALA A 248 -8.84 -21.59 3.08
C ALA A 248 -7.76 -21.75 2.00
N ALA A 249 -6.84 -20.79 1.89
CA ALA A 249 -5.73 -20.85 0.94
C ALA A 249 -4.49 -21.60 1.46
N ALA A 250 -4.51 -22.15 2.67
CA ALA A 250 -3.37 -22.88 3.25
C ALA A 250 -2.95 -24.08 2.39
N ALA A 251 -3.90 -24.88 1.92
CA ALA A 251 -3.64 -26.03 1.05
C ALA A 251 -2.98 -25.63 -0.29
N HIS A 252 -3.27 -24.42 -0.81
CA HIS A 252 -2.63 -23.93 -2.01
C HIS A 252 -1.12 -23.65 -1.79
N ILE A 253 -0.73 -23.15 -0.63
CA ILE A 253 0.69 -22.96 -0.27
C ILE A 253 1.39 -24.32 -0.13
N GLU A 254 0.74 -25.31 0.49
CA GLU A 254 1.31 -26.67 0.63
C GLU A 254 1.50 -27.32 -0.75
N ALA A 255 0.53 -27.17 -1.65
CA ALA A 255 0.64 -27.66 -3.04
C ALA A 255 1.79 -27.01 -3.84
N LEU A 256 2.19 -25.75 -3.52
CA LEU A 256 3.38 -25.15 -4.15
C LEU A 256 4.66 -25.92 -3.80
N ALA A 257 4.81 -26.40 -2.56
CA ALA A 257 5.97 -27.18 -2.14
C ALA A 257 5.98 -28.59 -2.78
N GLU A 258 4.82 -29.23 -2.88
CA GLU A 258 4.70 -30.52 -3.59
C GLU A 258 5.07 -30.37 -5.06
N ASN A 259 4.57 -29.34 -5.74
CA ASN A 259 4.86 -29.05 -7.14
C ASN A 259 6.34 -28.73 -7.37
N GLU A 260 6.99 -27.98 -6.46
CA GLU A 260 8.42 -27.70 -6.54
C GLU A 260 9.21 -29.01 -6.58
N SER A 261 8.94 -29.96 -5.69
CA SER A 261 9.59 -31.25 -5.64
C SER A 261 9.37 -32.09 -6.90
N ILE A 262 8.13 -32.11 -7.42
CA ILE A 262 7.77 -32.81 -8.67
C ILE A 262 8.53 -32.21 -9.86
N PHE A 263 8.56 -30.88 -9.98
CA PHE A 263 9.22 -30.21 -11.10
C PHE A 263 10.74 -30.31 -11.00
N THR A 264 11.33 -30.26 -9.81
CA THR A 264 12.76 -30.45 -9.60
C THR A 264 13.19 -31.83 -10.11
N GLU A 265 12.47 -32.89 -9.77
CA GLU A 265 12.75 -34.25 -10.28
C GLU A 265 12.51 -34.34 -11.79
N ARG A 266 11.43 -33.75 -12.31
CA ARG A 266 11.09 -33.81 -13.73
C ARG A 266 12.11 -33.11 -14.61
N PHE A 267 12.70 -32.02 -14.16
CA PHE A 267 13.62 -31.19 -14.96
C PHE A 267 15.09 -31.36 -14.60
N LYS A 268 15.44 -32.32 -13.75
CA LYS A 268 16.81 -32.54 -13.25
C LYS A 268 17.88 -32.73 -14.34
N ASP A 269 17.50 -33.30 -15.48
CA ASP A 269 18.39 -33.57 -16.62
C ASP A 269 18.20 -32.57 -17.77
N SER A 270 17.55 -31.43 -17.52
CA SER A 270 17.28 -30.37 -18.50
C SER A 270 18.06 -29.09 -18.19
N THR A 271 18.01 -28.14 -19.13
CA THR A 271 18.54 -26.78 -18.91
C THR A 271 17.63 -25.90 -18.06
N LEU A 272 16.44 -26.42 -17.69
CA LEU A 272 15.50 -25.71 -16.82
C LEU A 272 15.84 -25.96 -15.37
N SER A 273 15.90 -24.90 -14.58
CA SER A 273 16.03 -25.00 -13.12
C SER A 273 14.72 -24.56 -12.45
N VAL A 274 14.35 -25.27 -11.41
CA VAL A 274 13.21 -24.94 -10.57
C VAL A 274 13.69 -24.12 -9.38
N ASN A 275 13.06 -23.00 -9.10
CA ASN A 275 13.44 -22.18 -7.96
C ASN A 275 13.11 -22.91 -6.65
N ARG A 276 14.09 -23.01 -5.77
CA ARG A 276 13.96 -23.75 -4.51
C ARG A 276 12.95 -23.08 -3.58
N LEU A 277 12.08 -23.92 -2.99
CA LEU A 277 11.05 -23.49 -2.05
C LEU A 277 11.19 -24.26 -0.74
N GLU A 278 11.12 -23.57 0.38
CA GLU A 278 11.06 -24.14 1.71
C GLU A 278 9.70 -23.83 2.36
N LEU A 279 8.97 -24.87 2.75
CA LEU A 279 7.70 -24.75 3.45
C LEU A 279 7.96 -24.50 4.94
N LYS A 280 7.44 -23.40 5.47
CA LYS A 280 7.55 -23.01 6.88
C LYS A 280 6.17 -22.76 7.47
N ARG A 281 6.10 -22.51 8.78
CA ARG A 281 4.85 -22.17 9.48
C ARG A 281 5.03 -20.91 10.31
N THR A 282 3.97 -20.12 10.35
CA THR A 282 3.84 -18.96 11.24
C THR A 282 3.64 -19.42 12.69
N ALA A 283 3.67 -18.49 13.65
CA ALA A 283 3.48 -18.81 15.06
C ALA A 283 2.06 -19.38 15.36
N ASP A 284 1.07 -18.99 14.58
CA ASP A 284 -0.32 -19.52 14.62
C ASP A 284 -0.53 -20.77 13.77
N GLY A 285 0.55 -21.34 13.20
CA GLY A 285 0.56 -22.63 12.51
C GLY A 285 0.20 -22.58 11.02
N LEU A 286 -0.09 -21.41 10.43
CA LEU A 286 -0.37 -21.28 9.00
C LEU A 286 0.89 -21.55 8.16
N PRO A 287 0.79 -22.33 7.05
CA PRO A 287 1.93 -22.55 6.18
C PRO A 287 2.28 -21.29 5.39
N PHE A 288 3.58 -21.10 5.15
CA PHE A 288 4.07 -20.14 4.16
C PHE A 288 5.25 -20.72 3.40
N ALA A 289 5.40 -20.29 2.16
CA ALA A 289 6.54 -20.69 1.31
C ALA A 289 7.61 -19.60 1.33
N GLU A 290 8.85 -20.00 1.62
CA GLU A 290 10.02 -19.15 1.48
C GLU A 290 10.80 -19.57 0.24
N ILE A 291 11.11 -18.60 -0.62
CA ILE A 291 11.67 -18.84 -1.95
C ILE A 291 12.88 -17.93 -2.10
N GLU A 292 13.97 -18.43 -2.63
CA GLU A 292 15.15 -17.64 -2.96
C GLU A 292 14.78 -16.54 -3.98
N TYR A 293 15.21 -15.30 -3.70
CA TYR A 293 15.07 -14.22 -4.67
C TYR A 293 16.21 -14.32 -5.70
N LEU A 294 15.85 -14.42 -6.95
CA LEU A 294 16.82 -14.52 -8.05
C LEU A 294 17.26 -13.11 -8.47
N GLU A 295 18.42 -12.69 -7.98
CA GLU A 295 18.99 -11.38 -8.33
C GLU A 295 19.40 -11.33 -9.82
N ASN A 296 19.27 -10.15 -10.42
CA ASN A 296 19.68 -9.86 -11.79
C ASN A 296 19.02 -10.74 -12.88
N ASN A 297 17.89 -11.37 -12.57
CA ASN A 297 17.13 -12.12 -13.56
C ASN A 297 16.16 -11.20 -14.32
N ARG A 298 15.86 -11.61 -15.52
CA ARG A 298 14.82 -11.00 -16.38
C ARG A 298 13.65 -11.95 -16.51
N THR A 299 12.46 -11.41 -16.54
CA THR A 299 11.24 -12.18 -16.83
C THR A 299 11.20 -12.52 -18.33
N LEU A 300 10.44 -13.57 -18.69
CA LEU A 300 10.18 -13.87 -20.08
C LEU A 300 9.49 -12.70 -20.79
N GLU A 301 8.64 -11.96 -20.12
CA GLU A 301 7.95 -10.78 -20.64
C GLU A 301 8.97 -9.68 -21.01
N GLU A 302 9.92 -9.37 -20.10
CA GLU A 302 11.01 -8.41 -20.40
C GLU A 302 11.86 -8.83 -21.60
N LEU A 303 12.12 -10.12 -21.76
CA LEU A 303 12.87 -10.65 -22.90
C LEU A 303 12.08 -10.54 -24.21
N LEU A 304 10.79 -10.86 -24.19
CA LEU A 304 9.91 -10.73 -25.34
C LEU A 304 9.74 -9.28 -25.79
N ASP A 305 9.59 -8.36 -24.84
CA ASP A 305 9.48 -6.92 -25.14
C ASP A 305 10.77 -6.40 -25.79
N GLU A 306 11.94 -6.84 -25.33
CA GLU A 306 13.23 -6.47 -25.92
C GLU A 306 13.35 -7.00 -27.36
N CYS A 307 12.98 -8.27 -27.60
CA CYS A 307 12.97 -8.84 -28.95
C CYS A 307 12.03 -8.08 -29.90
N LEU A 308 10.82 -7.74 -29.42
CA LEU A 308 9.84 -6.98 -30.20
C LEU A 308 10.32 -5.55 -30.52
N GLN A 309 11.04 -4.90 -29.61
CA GLN A 309 11.61 -3.57 -29.84
C GLN A 309 12.78 -3.60 -30.85
N ASN A 310 13.56 -4.66 -30.86
CA ASN A 310 14.72 -4.82 -31.72
C ASN A 310 14.37 -5.43 -33.08
N ASN A 311 13.09 -5.80 -33.33
CA ASN A 311 12.63 -6.55 -34.53
C ASN A 311 13.33 -7.90 -34.71
N ASP A 312 13.72 -8.57 -33.64
CA ASP A 312 14.34 -9.89 -33.65
C ASP A 312 13.29 -11.02 -33.46
#